data_237feec8502dfeda1304ea02b9fcb285
#
_entry.id   237feec8502dfeda1304ea02b9fcb285
#
_cell.length_a   1.000
_cell.length_b   1.000
_cell.length_c   1.000
_cell.angle_alpha   90.00
_cell.angle_beta   90.00
_cell.angle_gamma   90.00
#
_symmetry.space_group_name_H-M   'P 1'
#
loop_
_entity.id
_entity.type
_entity.pdbx_description
1 polymer ?
#
loop_
_entity_poly.entity_id
_entity_poly.type
_entity_poly.pdbx_seq_one_letter_code
_entity_poly.pdbx_strand_id
1 'polypeptide(L)'
;VNFDVQSLRWYIAVAEELHFARAAKTLNIARTRLSAAVIELETVLGYSLFVPGASPTELTDRGADFLQTARVMVAEEDELLRVDASNEQTATLTVGFTEGVTPAKWTRIWSERFPDIALELVPTTADTQESSLRSGAVDVGFVRLPVDRNDLSVIGLYEEVAVVVVPKDHPVAAFDRIAVTDLADEHLLQEPSAVPEWASIATEIADGTRLAPPQVNSHAELVEYVAAGLGIAVLPQSIARLHSRKDLVYRPIDGVAGSPIAIAWLVDKTTEEVEDFVGIVRGRSVRSSRGTPTPPTSAANRNNSAAKKKQQLAAKASQPAKGARGSRKNSSSGKRPRRP
;
A
#
# COMPACT_ATOMS: atom_id res chain seq x y z
N VAL A 1 34.65 30.98 -7.17
CA VAL A 1 34.05 31.62 -8.36
C VAL A 1 32.96 30.70 -8.86
N ASN A 2 31.71 31.16 -8.88
CA ASN A 2 30.58 30.37 -9.36
C ASN A 2 30.49 30.59 -10.89
N PHE A 3 30.77 29.59 -11.67
CA PHE A 3 30.63 29.61 -13.14
C PHE A 3 29.22 29.25 -13.54
N ASP A 4 28.65 29.91 -14.54
CA ASP A 4 27.43 29.45 -15.18
C ASP A 4 27.71 28.18 -15.96
N VAL A 5 27.07 27.08 -15.56
CA VAL A 5 27.27 25.74 -16.15
C VAL A 5 26.99 25.75 -17.66
N GLN A 6 26.03 26.57 -18.10
CA GLN A 6 25.73 26.71 -19.52
C GLN A 6 26.91 27.29 -20.31
N SER A 7 27.60 28.24 -19.74
CA SER A 7 28.82 28.84 -20.33
C SER A 7 29.97 27.83 -20.40
N LEU A 8 30.11 26.96 -19.37
CA LEU A 8 31.07 25.85 -19.38
C LEU A 8 30.75 24.83 -20.50
N ARG A 9 29.50 24.45 -20.68
CA ARG A 9 29.07 23.54 -21.78
C ARG A 9 29.37 24.14 -23.14
N TRP A 10 29.14 25.41 -23.33
CA TRP A 10 29.46 26.13 -24.58
C TRP A 10 30.94 26.19 -24.83
N TYR A 11 31.75 26.44 -23.80
CA TYR A 11 33.21 26.42 -23.91
C TYR A 11 33.70 25.01 -24.30
N ILE A 12 33.25 23.97 -23.67
CA ILE A 12 33.58 22.57 -23.98
C ILE A 12 33.28 22.28 -25.46
N ALA A 13 32.10 22.65 -25.94
CA ALA A 13 31.70 22.43 -27.34
C ALA A 13 32.63 23.15 -28.33
N VAL A 14 33.07 24.38 -28.04
CA VAL A 14 34.06 25.10 -28.90
C VAL A 14 35.42 24.42 -28.84
N ALA A 15 35.85 23.95 -27.68
CA ALA A 15 37.13 23.27 -27.46
C ALA A 15 37.21 21.94 -28.21
N GLU A 16 36.10 21.19 -28.28
CA GLU A 16 36.02 19.95 -28.99
C GLU A 16 35.91 20.09 -30.51
N GLU A 17 35.16 21.08 -30.97
CA GLU A 17 35.01 21.37 -32.41
C GLU A 17 36.19 22.15 -32.98
N LEU A 18 37.00 22.81 -32.17
CA LEU A 18 38.04 23.77 -32.55
C LEU A 18 37.56 24.76 -33.60
N HIS A 19 36.27 25.11 -33.57
CA HIS A 19 35.63 25.98 -34.53
C HIS A 19 34.31 26.57 -34.04
N PHE A 20 34.29 27.87 -33.71
CA PHE A 20 33.13 28.59 -33.17
C PHE A 20 31.84 28.43 -33.99
N ALA A 21 31.94 28.48 -35.35
CA ALA A 21 30.75 28.37 -36.17
C ALA A 21 30.16 26.94 -36.21
N ARG A 22 31.00 25.91 -36.11
CA ARG A 22 30.53 24.53 -36.00
C ARG A 22 29.89 24.28 -34.66
N ALA A 23 30.57 24.66 -33.58
CA ALA A 23 30.02 24.55 -32.23
C ALA A 23 28.66 25.26 -32.08
N ALA A 24 28.55 26.51 -32.61
CA ALA A 24 27.30 27.26 -32.59
C ALA A 24 26.17 26.53 -33.36
N LYS A 25 26.50 25.89 -34.50
CA LYS A 25 25.53 25.08 -35.27
C LYS A 25 25.12 23.83 -34.52
N THR A 26 26.06 23.10 -33.93
CA THR A 26 25.78 21.89 -33.13
C THR A 26 24.90 22.24 -31.92
N LEU A 27 25.16 23.36 -31.26
CA LEU A 27 24.38 23.86 -30.11
C LEU A 27 23.09 24.58 -30.50
N ASN A 28 22.83 24.78 -31.81
CA ASN A 28 21.67 25.51 -32.35
C ASN A 28 21.50 26.93 -31.75
N ILE A 29 22.60 27.65 -31.59
CA ILE A 29 22.63 29.03 -31.07
C ILE A 29 23.36 29.97 -32.04
N ALA A 30 23.14 31.29 -31.87
CA ALA A 30 23.85 32.28 -32.64
C ALA A 30 25.35 32.29 -32.27
N ARG A 31 26.24 32.30 -33.27
CA ARG A 31 27.70 32.37 -33.06
C ARG A 31 28.12 33.59 -32.18
N THR A 32 27.46 34.74 -32.34
CA THR A 32 27.70 35.92 -31.54
C THR A 32 27.45 35.68 -30.07
N ARG A 33 26.39 34.96 -29.71
CA ARG A 33 26.05 34.58 -28.35
C ARG A 33 27.09 33.63 -27.76
N LEU A 34 27.50 32.61 -28.52
CA LEU A 34 28.54 31.68 -28.11
C LEU A 34 29.88 32.38 -27.86
N SER A 35 30.30 33.26 -28.77
CA SER A 35 31.55 34.04 -28.60
C SER A 35 31.51 34.98 -27.41
N ALA A 36 30.37 35.65 -27.17
CA ALA A 36 30.21 36.52 -26.02
C ALA A 36 30.33 35.77 -24.69
N ALA A 37 29.71 34.57 -24.58
CA ALA A 37 29.80 33.76 -23.38
C ALA A 37 31.22 33.24 -23.10
N VAL A 38 31.96 32.85 -24.14
CA VAL A 38 33.39 32.49 -24.00
C VAL A 38 34.24 33.68 -23.54
N ILE A 39 34.04 34.86 -24.09
CA ILE A 39 34.76 36.10 -23.67
C ILE A 39 34.43 36.46 -22.21
N GLU A 40 33.17 36.31 -21.81
CA GLU A 40 32.77 36.55 -20.44
C GLU A 40 33.44 35.53 -19.49
N LEU A 41 33.49 34.24 -19.88
CA LEU A 41 34.22 33.23 -19.12
C LEU A 41 35.71 33.51 -19.00
N GLU A 42 36.37 33.93 -20.07
CA GLU A 42 37.79 34.39 -20.07
C GLU A 42 37.99 35.60 -19.15
N THR A 43 37.04 36.51 -19.14
CA THR A 43 37.08 37.72 -18.27
C THR A 43 37.00 37.32 -16.79
N VAL A 44 36.14 36.37 -16.44
CA VAL A 44 36.00 35.85 -15.07
C VAL A 44 37.26 35.08 -14.65
N LEU A 45 37.87 34.33 -15.57
CA LEU A 45 39.07 33.55 -15.32
C LEU A 45 40.35 34.44 -15.27
N GLY A 46 40.34 35.61 -15.92
CA GLY A 46 41.48 36.53 -16.01
C GLY A 46 42.56 36.08 -17.00
N TYR A 47 42.27 35.13 -17.88
CA TYR A 47 43.14 34.64 -18.94
C TYR A 47 42.37 34.10 -20.14
N SER A 48 43.03 34.09 -21.31
CA SER A 48 42.43 33.58 -22.55
C SER A 48 42.45 32.06 -22.59
N LEU A 49 41.32 31.46 -22.96
CA LEU A 49 41.14 30.00 -23.16
C LEU A 49 41.53 29.57 -24.58
N PHE A 50 41.38 30.48 -25.54
CA PHE A 50 41.76 30.28 -26.94
C PHE A 50 42.85 31.22 -27.37
N VAL A 51 43.68 30.80 -28.33
CA VAL A 51 44.72 31.64 -28.90
C VAL A 51 44.09 32.74 -29.78
N PRO A 52 44.27 34.01 -29.47
CA PRO A 52 43.66 35.11 -30.23
C PRO A 52 44.07 35.08 -31.70
N GLY A 53 43.07 35.06 -32.60
CA GLY A 53 43.32 35.12 -34.05
C GLY A 53 43.77 33.84 -34.72
N ALA A 54 43.90 32.73 -33.99
CA ALA A 54 44.23 31.43 -34.57
C ALA A 54 43.14 30.93 -35.52
N SER A 55 43.56 30.41 -36.68
CA SER A 55 42.65 29.78 -37.66
C SER A 55 43.35 28.56 -38.25
N PRO A 56 42.90 27.36 -37.85
CA PRO A 56 41.73 27.01 -36.99
C PRO A 56 41.88 27.52 -35.57
N THR A 57 40.76 27.52 -34.81
CA THR A 57 40.75 27.87 -33.39
C THR A 57 41.63 26.89 -32.59
N GLU A 58 42.52 27.41 -31.75
CA GLU A 58 43.45 26.63 -30.92
C GLU A 58 43.26 27.00 -29.46
N LEU A 59 43.37 26.00 -28.56
CA LEU A 59 43.36 26.21 -27.10
C LEU A 59 44.73 26.74 -26.66
N THR A 60 44.74 27.63 -25.68
CA THR A 60 45.95 27.92 -24.91
C THR A 60 46.25 26.75 -23.96
N ASP A 61 47.50 26.68 -23.43
CA ASP A 61 47.85 25.68 -22.41
C ASP A 61 46.87 25.75 -21.20
N ARG A 62 46.56 26.97 -20.74
CA ARG A 62 45.56 27.20 -19.69
C ARG A 62 44.16 26.83 -20.10
N GLY A 63 43.79 26.99 -21.38
CA GLY A 63 42.53 26.53 -21.94
C GLY A 63 42.45 25.01 -21.89
N ALA A 64 43.49 24.27 -22.29
CA ALA A 64 43.51 22.83 -22.25
C ALA A 64 43.39 22.30 -20.81
N ASP A 65 44.08 22.89 -19.83
CA ASP A 65 43.97 22.55 -18.41
C ASP A 65 42.55 22.83 -17.87
N PHE A 66 41.98 23.99 -18.23
CA PHE A 66 40.64 24.36 -17.78
C PHE A 66 39.56 23.49 -18.42
N LEU A 67 39.78 22.92 -19.61
CA LEU A 67 38.83 21.99 -20.26
C LEU A 67 38.55 20.77 -19.38
N GLN A 68 39.57 20.23 -18.72
CA GLN A 68 39.38 19.11 -17.80
C GLN A 68 38.56 19.52 -16.58
N THR A 69 38.86 20.68 -16.01
CA THR A 69 38.09 21.22 -14.88
C THR A 69 36.64 21.52 -15.25
N ALA A 70 36.39 22.09 -16.42
CA ALA A 70 35.06 22.40 -16.92
C ALA A 70 34.23 21.11 -17.12
N ARG A 71 34.85 20.05 -17.65
CA ARG A 71 34.20 18.75 -17.81
C ARG A 71 33.77 18.12 -16.48
N VAL A 72 34.64 18.20 -15.45
CA VAL A 72 34.33 17.69 -14.11
C VAL A 72 33.16 18.49 -13.51
N MET A 73 33.20 19.83 -13.58
CA MET A 73 32.13 20.67 -13.06
C MET A 73 30.77 20.42 -13.72
N VAL A 74 30.77 20.24 -15.05
CA VAL A 74 29.53 19.89 -15.78
C VAL A 74 29.04 18.49 -15.40
N ALA A 75 29.95 17.52 -15.22
CA ALA A 75 29.58 16.17 -14.82
C ALA A 75 29.03 16.10 -13.39
N GLU A 76 29.57 16.88 -12.46
CA GLU A 76 29.06 16.99 -11.08
C GLU A 76 27.65 17.60 -11.06
N GLU A 77 27.40 18.66 -11.85
CA GLU A 77 26.07 19.26 -11.97
C GLU A 77 25.07 18.30 -12.62
N ASP A 78 25.48 17.57 -13.68
CA ASP A 78 24.65 16.55 -14.32
C ASP A 78 24.29 15.41 -13.37
N GLU A 79 25.19 15.04 -12.46
CA GLU A 79 24.94 14.02 -11.46
C GLU A 79 24.00 14.53 -10.36
N LEU A 80 24.16 15.77 -9.90
CA LEU A 80 23.23 16.42 -8.97
C LEU A 80 21.82 16.48 -9.56
N LEU A 81 21.70 16.88 -10.84
CA LEU A 81 20.41 16.91 -11.54
C LEU A 81 19.82 15.51 -11.75
N ARG A 82 20.65 14.47 -11.91
CA ARG A 82 20.17 13.07 -11.97
C ARG A 82 19.68 12.59 -10.61
N VAL A 83 20.37 12.93 -9.53
CA VAL A 83 19.95 12.62 -8.16
C VAL A 83 18.62 13.32 -7.85
N ASP A 84 18.47 14.60 -8.23
CA ASP A 84 17.22 15.34 -8.07
C ASP A 84 16.10 14.77 -8.97
N ALA A 85 16.39 14.42 -10.23
CA ALA A 85 15.43 13.77 -11.11
C ALA A 85 15.07 12.34 -10.69
N SER A 86 15.98 11.62 -10.02
CA SER A 86 15.66 10.33 -9.40
C SER A 86 14.86 10.48 -8.11
N ASN A 87 14.96 11.62 -7.43
CA ASN A 87 14.09 12.00 -6.32
C ASN A 87 12.71 12.53 -6.78
N GLU A 88 12.59 13.02 -8.03
CA GLU A 88 11.31 13.36 -8.68
C GLU A 88 10.65 12.16 -9.39
N GLN A 89 11.24 10.97 -9.37
CA GLN A 89 10.49 9.74 -9.64
C GLN A 89 9.41 9.67 -8.57
N THR A 90 8.17 9.89 -8.97
CA THR A 90 6.98 9.72 -8.15
C THR A 90 7.20 8.50 -7.26
N ALA A 91 7.35 8.74 -5.95
CA ALA A 91 7.52 7.67 -5.00
C ALA A 91 6.40 6.65 -5.27
N THR A 92 6.76 5.39 -5.40
CA THR A 92 5.79 4.33 -5.69
C THR A 92 5.75 3.39 -4.50
N LEU A 93 4.58 3.18 -3.93
CA LEU A 93 4.35 2.15 -2.92
C LEU A 93 3.81 0.90 -3.61
N THR A 94 4.55 -0.20 -3.52
CA THR A 94 4.13 -1.49 -4.09
C THR A 94 3.43 -2.34 -3.05
N VAL A 95 2.15 -2.64 -3.28
CA VAL A 95 1.30 -3.38 -2.34
C VAL A 95 0.97 -4.76 -2.88
N GLY A 96 1.46 -5.80 -2.18
CA GLY A 96 1.08 -7.18 -2.44
C GLY A 96 -0.32 -7.52 -1.93
N PHE A 97 -1.04 -8.35 -2.63
CA PHE A 97 -2.32 -8.86 -2.12
C PHE A 97 -2.55 -10.32 -2.51
N THR A 98 -2.89 -11.13 -1.50
CA THR A 98 -3.19 -12.55 -1.69
C THR A 98 -4.58 -12.75 -2.27
N GLU A 99 -4.80 -13.91 -2.88
CA GLU A 99 -6.08 -14.29 -3.50
C GLU A 99 -7.26 -14.13 -2.54
N GLY A 100 -8.35 -13.56 -3.03
CA GLY A 100 -9.57 -13.27 -2.25
C GLY A 100 -9.58 -11.92 -1.56
N VAL A 101 -8.44 -11.29 -1.33
CA VAL A 101 -8.37 -9.93 -0.79
C VAL A 101 -8.67 -8.90 -1.88
N THR A 102 -9.56 -7.95 -1.60
CA THR A 102 -9.93 -6.87 -2.52
C THR A 102 -9.40 -5.53 -2.01
N PRO A 103 -8.26 -5.04 -2.52
CA PRO A 103 -7.61 -3.82 -2.02
C PRO A 103 -8.29 -2.51 -2.44
N ALA A 104 -9.27 -2.52 -3.34
CA ALA A 104 -9.89 -1.35 -3.97
C ALA A 104 -10.33 -0.23 -3.01
N LYS A 105 -10.80 -0.58 -1.80
CA LYS A 105 -11.17 0.43 -0.79
C LYS A 105 -9.96 1.24 -0.33
N TRP A 106 -8.85 0.56 -0.08
CA TRP A 106 -7.63 1.18 0.47
C TRP A 106 -6.87 1.93 -0.62
N THR A 107 -6.85 1.41 -1.87
CA THR A 107 -6.24 2.12 -3.00
C THR A 107 -6.93 3.45 -3.28
N ARG A 108 -8.27 3.50 -3.21
CA ARG A 108 -9.02 4.74 -3.35
C ARG A 108 -8.67 5.75 -2.25
N ILE A 109 -8.61 5.30 -0.98
CA ILE A 109 -8.25 6.18 0.14
C ILE A 109 -6.82 6.69 -0.01
N TRP A 110 -5.91 5.84 -0.51
CA TRP A 110 -4.53 6.22 -0.77
C TRP A 110 -4.44 7.33 -1.81
N SER A 111 -5.04 7.13 -2.99
CA SER A 111 -5.01 8.12 -4.07
C SER A 111 -5.66 9.46 -3.69
N GLU A 112 -6.65 9.45 -2.77
CA GLU A 112 -7.25 10.67 -2.24
C GLU A 112 -6.33 11.43 -1.26
N ARG A 113 -5.45 10.70 -0.52
CA ARG A 113 -4.59 11.28 0.52
C ARG A 113 -3.18 11.60 0.03
N PHE A 114 -2.65 10.79 -0.85
CA PHE A 114 -1.29 10.84 -1.36
C PHE A 114 -1.29 10.82 -2.89
N PRO A 115 -1.82 11.89 -3.54
CA PRO A 115 -1.95 11.94 -5.00
C PRO A 115 -0.58 11.92 -5.72
N ASP A 116 0.48 12.35 -5.04
CA ASP A 116 1.83 12.43 -5.59
C ASP A 116 2.63 11.13 -5.41
N ILE A 117 2.09 10.13 -4.68
CA ILE A 117 2.72 8.83 -4.46
C ILE A 117 1.91 7.76 -5.19
N ALA A 118 2.47 7.20 -6.26
CA ALA A 118 1.83 6.13 -7.00
C ALA A 118 1.67 4.88 -6.12
N LEU A 119 0.54 4.16 -6.27
CA LEU A 119 0.33 2.88 -5.62
C LEU A 119 0.21 1.79 -6.68
N GLU A 120 1.13 0.84 -6.65
CA GLU A 120 1.14 -0.33 -7.51
C GLU A 120 0.60 -1.55 -6.77
N LEU A 121 -0.25 -2.35 -7.43
CA LEU A 121 -0.84 -3.57 -6.87
C LEU A 121 -0.22 -4.80 -7.52
N VAL A 122 0.35 -5.68 -6.71
CA VAL A 122 0.96 -6.93 -7.15
C VAL A 122 0.20 -8.13 -6.58
N PRO A 123 -0.46 -8.96 -7.42
CA PRO A 123 -1.09 -10.17 -6.94
C PRO A 123 -0.04 -11.17 -6.47
N THR A 124 -0.28 -11.79 -5.31
CA THR A 124 0.57 -12.84 -4.74
C THR A 124 -0.24 -14.09 -4.44
N THR A 125 0.42 -15.23 -4.37
CA THR A 125 -0.16 -16.50 -3.91
C THR A 125 0.30 -16.81 -2.49
N ALA A 126 -0.25 -17.83 -1.87
CA ALA A 126 0.22 -18.31 -0.57
C ALA A 126 1.73 -18.65 -0.59
N ASP A 127 2.22 -19.22 -1.71
CA ASP A 127 3.60 -19.63 -1.86
C ASP A 127 4.56 -18.45 -2.14
N THR A 128 4.06 -17.36 -2.73
CA THR A 128 4.89 -16.22 -3.15
C THR A 128 4.78 -15.00 -2.24
N GLN A 129 3.78 -14.94 -1.34
CA GLN A 129 3.53 -13.77 -0.49
C GLN A 129 4.72 -13.38 0.38
N GLU A 130 5.41 -14.36 0.99
CA GLU A 130 6.58 -14.10 1.83
C GLU A 130 7.82 -13.75 1.00
N SER A 131 8.09 -14.51 -0.07
CA SER A 131 9.24 -14.26 -0.94
C SER A 131 9.16 -12.90 -1.63
N SER A 132 7.96 -12.45 -2.01
CA SER A 132 7.73 -11.12 -2.59
C SER A 132 8.06 -9.99 -1.62
N LEU A 133 7.72 -10.14 -0.32
CA LEU A 133 8.09 -9.19 0.73
C LEU A 133 9.60 -9.20 0.98
N ARG A 134 10.19 -10.41 1.15
CA ARG A 134 11.63 -10.56 1.47
C ARG A 134 12.55 -10.08 0.35
N SER A 135 12.15 -10.27 -0.90
CA SER A 135 12.91 -9.78 -2.07
C SER A 135 12.76 -8.27 -2.29
N GLY A 136 11.75 -7.64 -1.68
CA GLY A 136 11.39 -6.25 -1.94
C GLY A 136 10.65 -6.04 -3.27
N ALA A 137 10.08 -7.11 -3.84
CA ALA A 137 9.15 -6.99 -4.97
C ALA A 137 7.85 -6.31 -4.57
N VAL A 138 7.51 -6.35 -3.28
CA VAL A 138 6.44 -5.56 -2.65
C VAL A 138 6.94 -4.96 -1.34
N ASP A 139 6.51 -3.74 -1.03
CA ASP A 139 6.89 -3.03 0.19
C ASP A 139 6.05 -3.45 1.38
N VAL A 140 4.75 -3.67 1.15
CA VAL A 140 3.77 -4.12 2.13
C VAL A 140 2.78 -5.06 1.46
N GLY A 141 2.30 -6.10 2.17
CA GLY A 141 1.42 -7.09 1.58
C GLY A 141 0.27 -7.51 2.48
N PHE A 142 -0.91 -7.73 1.88
CA PHE A 142 -1.96 -8.51 2.51
C PHE A 142 -1.59 -9.99 2.36
N VAL A 143 -1.43 -10.67 3.48
CA VAL A 143 -0.99 -12.07 3.53
C VAL A 143 -2.02 -12.94 4.24
N ARG A 144 -2.10 -14.20 3.84
CA ARG A 144 -2.87 -15.24 4.50
C ARG A 144 -1.97 -15.99 5.47
N LEU A 145 -2.37 -16.06 6.73
CA LEU A 145 -1.61 -16.79 7.75
C LEU A 145 -1.81 -18.30 7.62
N PRO A 146 -0.80 -19.11 8.04
CA PRO A 146 0.43 -18.70 8.71
C PRO A 146 1.48 -18.16 7.76
N VAL A 147 2.37 -17.30 8.27
CA VAL A 147 3.60 -16.85 7.61
C VAL A 147 4.76 -16.91 8.58
N ASP A 148 5.98 -17.13 8.09
CA ASP A 148 7.19 -16.99 8.90
C ASP A 148 7.38 -15.51 9.25
N ARG A 149 7.38 -15.22 10.56
CA ARG A 149 7.46 -13.86 11.10
C ARG A 149 8.87 -13.33 11.29
N ASN A 150 9.89 -14.13 10.95
CA ASN A 150 11.27 -13.67 11.01
C ASN A 150 11.41 -12.46 10.07
N ASP A 151 11.91 -11.34 10.61
CA ASP A 151 12.12 -10.07 9.90
C ASP A 151 10.84 -9.40 9.35
N LEU A 152 9.65 -9.96 9.63
CA LEU A 152 8.37 -9.39 9.22
C LEU A 152 7.61 -8.77 10.40
N SER A 153 7.17 -7.54 10.21
CA SER A 153 6.08 -6.95 10.99
C SER A 153 4.75 -7.48 10.46
N VAL A 154 3.94 -8.11 11.33
CA VAL A 154 2.66 -8.72 10.94
C VAL A 154 1.55 -8.25 11.86
N ILE A 155 0.49 -7.67 11.28
CA ILE A 155 -0.70 -7.21 11.99
C ILE A 155 -1.93 -7.95 11.45
N GLY A 156 -2.61 -8.72 12.30
CA GLY A 156 -3.88 -9.37 11.97
C GLY A 156 -4.97 -8.33 11.66
N LEU A 157 -5.73 -8.58 10.62
CA LEU A 157 -6.81 -7.70 10.16
C LEU A 157 -8.19 -8.29 10.43
N TYR A 158 -8.44 -9.47 9.91
CA TYR A 158 -9.70 -10.21 10.05
C TYR A 158 -9.49 -11.68 9.79
N GLU A 159 -10.50 -12.48 10.09
CA GLU A 159 -10.54 -13.92 9.83
C GLU A 159 -11.69 -14.24 8.86
N GLU A 160 -11.40 -15.02 7.84
CA GLU A 160 -12.37 -15.47 6.87
C GLU A 160 -13.00 -16.80 7.31
N VAL A 161 -14.31 -16.90 7.14
CA VAL A 161 -15.05 -18.11 7.45
C VAL A 161 -14.70 -19.19 6.43
N ALA A 162 -14.47 -20.43 6.90
CA ALA A 162 -14.37 -21.58 6.03
C ALA A 162 -15.74 -21.94 5.44
N VAL A 163 -15.77 -22.27 4.15
CA VAL A 163 -16.99 -22.73 3.47
C VAL A 163 -16.71 -24.01 2.71
N VAL A 164 -17.68 -24.91 2.64
CA VAL A 164 -17.64 -26.03 1.69
C VAL A 164 -18.24 -25.59 0.37
N VAL A 165 -17.58 -25.96 -0.72
CA VAL A 165 -18.09 -25.79 -2.09
C VAL A 165 -18.58 -27.12 -2.60
N VAL A 166 -19.82 -27.14 -3.06
CA VAL A 166 -20.51 -28.35 -3.52
C VAL A 166 -21.40 -28.08 -4.74
N PRO A 167 -21.74 -29.07 -5.56
CA PRO A 167 -22.81 -28.98 -6.57
C PRO A 167 -24.14 -28.53 -5.98
N LYS A 168 -25.01 -27.87 -6.76
CA LYS A 168 -26.31 -27.37 -6.30
C LYS A 168 -27.29 -28.49 -5.89
N ASP A 169 -27.16 -29.66 -6.47
CA ASP A 169 -27.95 -30.84 -6.20
C ASP A 169 -27.43 -31.70 -5.04
N HIS A 170 -26.28 -31.30 -4.47
CA HIS A 170 -25.68 -31.94 -3.32
C HIS A 170 -26.57 -31.78 -2.07
N PRO A 171 -26.74 -32.81 -1.20
CA PRO A 171 -27.55 -32.69 0.01
C PRO A 171 -27.21 -31.51 0.91
N VAL A 172 -25.93 -31.19 1.06
CA VAL A 172 -25.42 -30.05 1.83
C VAL A 172 -25.94 -28.70 1.31
N ALA A 173 -26.28 -28.60 0.03
CA ALA A 173 -26.80 -27.37 -0.56
C ALA A 173 -28.15 -26.91 0.04
N ALA A 174 -28.89 -27.82 0.63
CA ALA A 174 -30.20 -27.57 1.25
C ALA A 174 -30.11 -26.80 2.59
N PHE A 175 -28.92 -26.70 3.20
CA PHE A 175 -28.69 -26.06 4.48
C PHE A 175 -28.04 -24.69 4.28
N ASP A 176 -28.29 -23.73 5.19
CA ASP A 176 -27.64 -22.43 5.18
C ASP A 176 -26.23 -22.48 5.80
N ARG A 177 -26.01 -23.44 6.72
CA ARG A 177 -24.77 -23.68 7.45
C ARG A 177 -24.72 -25.16 7.84
N ILE A 178 -23.54 -25.74 7.93
CA ILE A 178 -23.32 -27.15 8.30
C ILE A 178 -22.23 -27.26 9.36
N ALA A 179 -22.19 -28.37 10.06
CA ALA A 179 -21.06 -28.75 10.90
C ALA A 179 -20.04 -29.56 10.08
N VAL A 180 -18.79 -29.57 10.49
CA VAL A 180 -17.75 -30.38 9.84
C VAL A 180 -18.10 -31.86 9.88
N THR A 181 -18.80 -32.31 10.91
CA THR A 181 -19.30 -33.71 11.06
C THR A 181 -20.27 -34.15 9.98
N ASP A 182 -20.98 -33.20 9.34
CA ASP A 182 -21.90 -33.49 8.24
C ASP A 182 -21.17 -33.84 6.93
N LEU A 183 -19.84 -33.65 6.92
CA LEU A 183 -18.94 -33.93 5.79
C LEU A 183 -18.12 -35.21 6.00
N ALA A 184 -18.38 -36.01 7.05
CA ALA A 184 -17.57 -37.19 7.38
C ALA A 184 -17.51 -38.25 6.26
N ASP A 185 -18.61 -38.39 5.51
CA ASP A 185 -18.73 -39.36 4.42
C ASP A 185 -18.41 -38.77 3.03
N GLU A 186 -18.03 -37.47 2.97
CA GLU A 186 -17.74 -36.78 1.71
C GLU A 186 -16.28 -36.89 1.32
N HIS A 187 -16.01 -37.04 0.01
CA HIS A 187 -14.65 -37.03 -0.52
C HIS A 187 -14.10 -35.62 -0.67
N LEU A 188 -13.07 -35.25 0.12
CA LEU A 188 -12.40 -34.00 0.05
C LEU A 188 -11.31 -34.00 -1.05
N LEU A 189 -11.37 -33.08 -2.00
CA LEU A 189 -10.43 -32.97 -3.13
C LEU A 189 -9.08 -32.34 -2.76
N GLN A 190 -8.89 -31.98 -1.51
CA GLN A 190 -7.65 -31.36 -0.99
C GLN A 190 -6.90 -32.38 -0.14
N GLU A 191 -5.59 -32.11 0.09
CA GLU A 191 -4.83 -32.90 1.05
C GLU A 191 -5.46 -32.82 2.45
N PRO A 192 -5.52 -33.94 3.22
CA PRO A 192 -6.11 -33.97 4.55
C PRO A 192 -5.54 -32.92 5.49
N SER A 193 -4.26 -32.58 5.34
CA SER A 193 -3.58 -31.54 6.11
C SER A 193 -4.13 -30.13 5.90
N ALA A 194 -4.81 -29.88 4.79
CA ALA A 194 -5.46 -28.58 4.51
C ALA A 194 -6.73 -28.37 5.36
N VAL A 195 -7.38 -29.46 5.81
CA VAL A 195 -8.60 -29.40 6.65
C VAL A 195 -8.48 -30.49 7.73
N PRO A 196 -7.62 -30.31 8.73
CA PRO A 196 -7.33 -31.33 9.75
C PRO A 196 -8.55 -31.72 10.58
N GLU A 197 -9.51 -30.82 10.75
CA GLU A 197 -10.75 -31.09 11.46
C GLU A 197 -11.60 -32.13 10.71
N TRP A 198 -11.73 -32.00 9.38
CA TRP A 198 -12.36 -32.97 8.55
C TRP A 198 -11.57 -34.31 8.52
N ALA A 199 -10.24 -34.20 8.38
CA ALA A 199 -9.37 -35.37 8.32
C ALA A 199 -9.50 -36.29 9.56
N SER A 200 -9.80 -35.71 10.73
CA SER A 200 -9.95 -36.43 12.00
C SER A 200 -11.23 -37.26 12.10
N ILE A 201 -12.21 -36.99 11.24
CA ILE A 201 -13.55 -37.64 11.28
C ILE A 201 -13.93 -38.33 9.98
N ALA A 202 -13.13 -38.14 8.91
CA ALA A 202 -13.46 -38.67 7.57
C ALA A 202 -13.49 -40.18 7.55
N THR A 203 -14.62 -40.75 7.12
CA THR A 203 -14.84 -42.18 7.00
C THR A 203 -13.85 -42.82 6.04
N GLU A 204 -13.61 -42.21 4.89
CA GLU A 204 -12.63 -42.69 3.90
C GLU A 204 -11.19 -42.78 4.40
N ILE A 205 -10.80 -41.96 5.40
CA ILE A 205 -9.50 -42.06 6.06
C ILE A 205 -9.52 -43.19 7.08
N ALA A 206 -10.56 -43.27 7.89
CA ALA A 206 -10.71 -44.31 8.92
C ALA A 206 -10.71 -45.73 8.33
N ASP A 207 -11.37 -45.90 7.19
CA ASP A 207 -11.51 -47.18 6.51
C ASP A 207 -10.35 -47.48 5.53
N GLY A 208 -9.46 -46.52 5.29
CA GLY A 208 -8.37 -46.66 4.34
C GLY A 208 -8.79 -46.70 2.86
N THR A 209 -10.00 -46.24 2.56
CA THR A 209 -10.55 -46.21 1.20
C THR A 209 -10.32 -44.92 0.43
N ARG A 210 -9.65 -43.94 1.06
CA ARG A 210 -9.40 -42.64 0.47
C ARG A 210 -8.62 -42.74 -0.85
N LEU A 211 -9.17 -42.13 -1.88
CA LEU A 211 -8.44 -41.90 -3.13
C LEU A 211 -7.46 -40.75 -2.98
N ALA A 212 -6.38 -40.84 -3.73
CA ALA A 212 -5.46 -39.70 -3.79
C ALA A 212 -6.17 -38.49 -4.39
N PRO A 213 -6.03 -37.28 -3.79
CA PRO A 213 -6.62 -36.07 -4.35
C PRO A 213 -6.00 -35.78 -5.72
N PRO A 214 -6.75 -35.14 -6.62
CA PRO A 214 -6.21 -34.74 -7.91
C PRO A 214 -5.09 -33.69 -7.71
N GLN A 215 -4.13 -33.71 -8.61
CA GLN A 215 -3.13 -32.64 -8.65
C GLN A 215 -3.82 -31.36 -9.14
N VAL A 216 -3.88 -30.35 -8.32
CA VAL A 216 -4.47 -29.04 -8.66
C VAL A 216 -3.42 -27.94 -8.54
N ASN A 217 -3.40 -27.02 -9.51
CA ASN A 217 -2.45 -25.93 -9.55
C ASN A 217 -3.08 -24.59 -9.07
N SER A 218 -4.39 -24.56 -8.90
CA SER A 218 -5.13 -23.36 -8.49
C SER A 218 -6.47 -23.69 -7.84
N HIS A 219 -7.01 -22.75 -7.07
CA HIS A 219 -8.37 -22.85 -6.55
C HIS A 219 -9.43 -22.86 -7.66
N ALA A 220 -9.17 -22.21 -8.79
CA ALA A 220 -10.04 -22.26 -9.95
C ALA A 220 -10.18 -23.70 -10.48
N GLU A 221 -9.06 -24.40 -10.63
CA GLU A 221 -9.05 -25.80 -11.07
C GLU A 221 -9.72 -26.72 -10.05
N LEU A 222 -9.49 -26.51 -8.76
CA LEU A 222 -10.16 -27.25 -7.68
C LEU A 222 -11.68 -27.10 -7.78
N VAL A 223 -12.18 -25.89 -8.02
CA VAL A 223 -13.61 -25.62 -8.19
C VAL A 223 -14.18 -26.29 -9.44
N GLU A 224 -13.41 -26.42 -10.52
CA GLU A 224 -13.83 -27.19 -11.71
C GLU A 224 -14.00 -28.67 -11.38
N TYR A 225 -13.14 -29.28 -10.57
CA TYR A 225 -13.27 -30.67 -10.14
C TYR A 225 -14.52 -30.88 -9.23
N VAL A 226 -14.80 -29.89 -8.36
CA VAL A 226 -16.09 -29.94 -7.60
C VAL A 226 -17.28 -29.90 -8.56
N ALA A 227 -17.23 -29.02 -9.58
CA ALA A 227 -18.31 -28.92 -10.56
C ALA A 227 -18.47 -30.19 -11.41
N ALA A 228 -17.39 -30.94 -11.63
CA ALA A 228 -17.43 -32.25 -12.28
C ALA A 228 -17.95 -33.37 -11.37
N GLY A 229 -18.27 -33.07 -10.11
CA GLY A 229 -18.82 -34.07 -9.16
C GLY A 229 -17.78 -35.05 -8.62
N LEU A 230 -16.49 -34.71 -8.64
CA LEU A 230 -15.41 -35.57 -8.16
C LEU A 230 -15.28 -35.59 -6.64
N GLY A 231 -15.91 -34.64 -5.94
CA GLY A 231 -15.87 -34.47 -4.49
C GLY A 231 -16.23 -33.09 -4.06
N ILE A 232 -15.87 -32.74 -2.83
CA ILE A 232 -16.08 -31.43 -2.22
C ILE A 232 -14.76 -30.68 -2.03
N ALA A 233 -14.84 -29.35 -1.86
CA ALA A 233 -13.68 -28.53 -1.45
C ALA A 233 -14.03 -27.60 -0.27
N VAL A 234 -13.11 -27.42 0.64
CA VAL A 234 -13.22 -26.45 1.75
C VAL A 234 -12.29 -25.28 1.49
N LEU A 235 -12.86 -24.08 1.36
CA LEU A 235 -12.15 -22.86 0.96
C LEU A 235 -12.48 -21.71 1.90
N PRO A 236 -11.61 -20.70 2.02
CA PRO A 236 -11.99 -19.39 2.55
C PRO A 236 -13.13 -18.79 1.72
N GLN A 237 -14.07 -18.12 2.39
CA GLN A 237 -15.28 -17.59 1.73
C GLN A 237 -14.97 -16.63 0.58
N SER A 238 -13.92 -15.84 0.68
CA SER A 238 -13.52 -14.89 -0.37
C SER A 238 -13.07 -15.62 -1.64
N ILE A 239 -12.33 -16.72 -1.50
CA ILE A 239 -11.87 -17.55 -2.62
C ILE A 239 -13.07 -18.27 -3.27
N ALA A 240 -13.96 -18.83 -2.47
CA ALA A 240 -15.18 -19.45 -3.00
C ALA A 240 -16.07 -18.44 -3.77
N ARG A 241 -16.09 -17.17 -3.35
CA ARG A 241 -16.79 -16.09 -4.07
C ARG A 241 -16.08 -15.70 -5.36
N LEU A 242 -14.75 -15.63 -5.33
CA LEU A 242 -13.94 -15.28 -6.50
C LEU A 242 -14.15 -16.27 -7.64
N HIS A 243 -14.22 -17.58 -7.32
CA HIS A 243 -14.42 -18.66 -8.26
C HIS A 243 -15.87 -19.16 -8.29
N SER A 244 -16.84 -18.30 -7.96
CA SER A 244 -18.25 -18.69 -7.93
C SER A 244 -18.77 -19.10 -9.32
N ARG A 245 -19.54 -20.20 -9.35
CA ARG A 245 -20.17 -20.76 -10.56
C ARG A 245 -21.69 -20.89 -10.35
N LYS A 246 -22.43 -20.91 -11.46
CA LYS A 246 -23.90 -21.04 -11.42
C LYS A 246 -24.38 -22.42 -10.99
N ASP A 247 -23.56 -23.44 -11.19
CA ASP A 247 -23.83 -24.84 -10.89
C ASP A 247 -23.34 -25.28 -9.51
N LEU A 248 -22.63 -24.41 -8.80
CA LEU A 248 -22.13 -24.65 -7.45
C LEU A 248 -22.79 -23.74 -6.42
N VAL A 249 -22.72 -24.19 -5.17
CA VAL A 249 -23.03 -23.37 -3.98
C VAL A 249 -21.91 -23.51 -2.96
N TYR A 250 -21.80 -22.54 -2.07
CA TYR A 250 -20.92 -22.64 -0.91
C TYR A 250 -21.72 -22.44 0.37
N ARG A 251 -21.36 -23.17 1.43
CA ARG A 251 -22.01 -23.10 2.74
C ARG A 251 -20.97 -22.94 3.86
N PRO A 252 -21.17 -22.02 4.80
CA PRO A 252 -20.32 -21.91 5.97
C PRO A 252 -20.27 -23.22 6.75
N ILE A 253 -19.08 -23.54 7.26
CA ILE A 253 -18.84 -24.76 8.05
C ILE A 253 -18.51 -24.35 9.48
N ASP A 254 -19.21 -24.91 10.45
CA ASP A 254 -18.85 -24.83 11.86
C ASP A 254 -17.89 -25.96 12.24
N GLY A 255 -16.92 -25.64 13.10
CA GLY A 255 -15.92 -26.61 13.55
C GLY A 255 -14.71 -26.76 12.64
N VAL A 256 -14.53 -25.86 11.67
CA VAL A 256 -13.31 -25.72 10.87
C VAL A 256 -12.69 -24.36 11.17
N ALA A 257 -11.37 -24.34 11.35
CA ALA A 257 -10.63 -23.10 11.58
C ALA A 257 -10.84 -22.11 10.44
N GLY A 258 -11.00 -20.84 10.78
CA GLY A 258 -11.04 -19.76 9.79
C GLY A 258 -9.67 -19.51 9.18
N SER A 259 -9.63 -18.65 8.14
CA SER A 259 -8.43 -18.29 7.44
C SER A 259 -8.07 -16.84 7.75
N PRO A 260 -7.09 -16.57 8.64
CA PRO A 260 -6.76 -15.21 9.05
C PRO A 260 -6.01 -14.45 7.94
N ILE A 261 -6.41 -13.20 7.71
CA ILE A 261 -5.73 -12.25 6.85
C ILE A 261 -5.01 -11.23 7.71
N ALA A 262 -3.77 -10.94 7.34
CA ALA A 262 -2.91 -9.96 8.00
C ALA A 262 -2.32 -8.99 6.97
N ILE A 263 -1.80 -7.85 7.44
CA ILE A 263 -0.90 -7.00 6.67
C ILE A 263 0.52 -7.23 7.21
N ALA A 264 1.49 -7.35 6.31
CA ALA A 264 2.87 -7.66 6.63
C ALA A 264 3.85 -6.81 5.79
N TRP A 265 5.01 -6.50 6.36
CA TRP A 265 6.12 -5.80 5.70
C TRP A 265 7.45 -6.13 6.40
N LEU A 266 8.59 -5.87 5.76
CA LEU A 266 9.91 -6.05 6.38
C LEU A 266 10.15 -4.99 7.46
N VAL A 267 10.65 -5.43 8.63
CA VAL A 267 10.92 -4.54 9.78
C VAL A 267 11.93 -3.45 9.43
N ASP A 268 12.97 -3.79 8.69
CA ASP A 268 14.05 -2.90 8.27
C ASP A 268 13.66 -1.95 7.11
N LYS A 269 12.52 -2.21 6.45
CA LYS A 269 11.94 -1.38 5.39
C LYS A 269 10.65 -0.68 5.81
N THR A 270 10.53 -0.35 7.08
CA THR A 270 9.40 0.45 7.58
C THR A 270 9.60 1.91 7.19
N THR A 271 9.13 2.30 6.01
CA THR A 271 9.14 3.69 5.50
C THR A 271 7.89 4.44 5.96
N GLU A 272 7.86 5.77 5.77
CA GLU A 272 6.70 6.62 6.09
C GLU A 272 5.47 6.19 5.26
N GLU A 273 5.66 5.86 3.97
CA GLU A 273 4.60 5.40 3.08
C GLU A 273 4.01 4.06 3.55
N VAL A 274 4.86 3.13 4.01
CA VAL A 274 4.41 1.85 4.57
C VAL A 274 3.59 2.08 5.84
N GLU A 275 4.06 2.95 6.75
CA GLU A 275 3.32 3.28 7.99
C GLU A 275 1.98 3.95 7.69
N ASP A 276 1.93 4.86 6.73
CA ASP A 276 0.71 5.54 6.29
C ASP A 276 -0.28 4.58 5.68
N PHE A 277 0.17 3.67 4.80
CA PHE A 277 -0.69 2.66 4.20
C PHE A 277 -1.25 1.70 5.27
N VAL A 278 -0.41 1.21 6.18
CA VAL A 278 -0.85 0.39 7.32
C VAL A 278 -1.85 1.17 8.19
N GLY A 279 -1.64 2.47 8.38
CA GLY A 279 -2.57 3.36 9.06
C GLY A 279 -3.94 3.42 8.38
N ILE A 280 -3.98 3.54 7.05
CA ILE A 280 -5.21 3.53 6.23
C ILE A 280 -5.93 2.19 6.38
N VAL A 281 -5.21 1.07 6.23
CA VAL A 281 -5.78 -0.28 6.34
C VAL A 281 -6.43 -0.50 7.70
N ARG A 282 -5.80 -0.01 8.78
CA ARG A 282 -6.31 -0.08 10.16
C ARG A 282 -7.40 0.95 10.47
N GLY A 283 -7.80 1.79 9.52
CA GLY A 283 -8.86 2.79 9.69
C GLY A 283 -8.45 4.02 10.51
N ARG A 284 -7.15 4.35 10.58
CA ARG A 284 -6.70 5.60 11.21
C ARG A 284 -7.21 6.79 10.40
N SER A 285 -7.93 7.71 11.06
CA SER A 285 -8.34 8.97 10.45
C SER A 285 -7.16 9.97 10.42
N VAL A 286 -7.21 10.95 9.51
CA VAL A 286 -6.22 12.05 9.37
C VAL A 286 -5.92 12.80 10.68
N ARG A 287 -6.82 12.73 11.67
CA ARG A 287 -6.64 13.35 12.99
C ARG A 287 -5.77 12.54 13.95
N SER A 288 -5.26 11.38 13.55
CA SER A 288 -4.46 10.47 14.38
C SER A 288 -2.96 10.47 14.02
N SER A 289 -2.46 11.48 13.28
CA SER A 289 -1.04 11.62 13.04
C SER A 289 -0.32 11.95 14.37
N ARG A 290 0.50 11.03 14.85
CA ARG A 290 1.44 11.27 15.94
C ARG A 290 2.57 12.16 15.41
N GLY A 291 2.54 13.42 15.88
CA GLY A 291 3.79 14.09 16.20
C GLY A 291 4.50 14.81 15.09
N THR A 292 4.19 16.09 14.92
CA THR A 292 5.27 17.08 14.88
C THR A 292 5.86 17.20 16.28
N PRO A 293 7.20 17.11 16.51
CA PRO A 293 7.79 17.41 17.79
C PRO A 293 7.64 18.90 18.06
N THR A 294 6.70 19.25 18.94
CA THR A 294 6.59 20.61 19.49
C THR A 294 7.81 20.84 20.38
N PRO A 295 8.59 21.93 20.19
CA PRO A 295 9.69 22.24 21.07
C PRO A 295 9.15 22.49 22.50
N PRO A 296 9.93 22.23 23.56
CA PRO A 296 9.47 22.32 24.93
C PRO A 296 9.16 23.77 25.29
N THR A 297 7.89 24.10 25.37
CA THR A 297 7.44 25.37 25.95
C THR A 297 7.39 25.18 27.46
N SER A 298 8.15 26.05 28.13
CA SER A 298 8.37 26.16 29.58
C SER A 298 7.10 25.96 30.41
N ALA A 299 7.31 25.23 31.49
CA ALA A 299 6.35 25.04 32.58
C ALA A 299 5.98 26.37 33.25
N ALA A 300 4.83 26.93 32.90
CA ALA A 300 4.11 27.93 33.74
C ALA A 300 2.66 27.95 33.28
N ASN A 301 1.80 27.32 34.02
CA ASN A 301 0.39 27.63 34.31
C ASN A 301 -0.51 26.40 34.43
N ARG A 302 -0.30 25.58 35.45
CA ARG A 302 -1.23 24.52 35.82
C ARG A 302 -1.98 24.83 37.11
N ASN A 303 -2.40 26.08 37.37
CA ASN A 303 -3.15 26.38 38.58
C ASN A 303 -4.46 27.15 38.44
N ASN A 304 -5.03 27.27 37.24
CA ASN A 304 -6.27 28.05 37.07
C ASN A 304 -7.52 27.30 36.57
N SER A 305 -7.46 25.96 36.39
CA SER A 305 -8.63 25.20 35.92
C SER A 305 -9.38 24.44 37.03
N ALA A 306 -8.75 24.25 38.20
CA ALA A 306 -9.38 23.59 39.36
C ALA A 306 -10.26 24.55 40.17
N ALA A 307 -9.97 25.86 40.20
CA ALA A 307 -10.74 26.87 40.94
C ALA A 307 -12.09 27.22 40.26
N LYS A 308 -12.18 27.17 38.91
CA LYS A 308 -13.41 27.48 38.19
C LYS A 308 -14.48 26.36 38.26
N LYS A 309 -14.07 25.12 38.47
CA LYS A 309 -15.00 23.98 38.56
C LYS A 309 -15.62 23.84 39.97
N LYS A 310 -14.98 24.40 41.02
CA LYS A 310 -15.51 24.42 42.38
C LYS A 310 -16.52 25.55 42.60
N GLN A 311 -16.45 26.65 41.89
CA GLN A 311 -17.43 27.76 41.95
C GLN A 311 -18.71 27.47 41.22
N GLN A 312 -18.73 26.67 40.14
CA GLN A 312 -19.96 26.30 39.44
C GLN A 312 -20.81 25.23 40.16
N LEU A 313 -20.22 24.43 41.00
CA LEU A 313 -20.93 23.43 41.84
C LEU A 313 -21.53 24.01 43.09
N ALA A 314 -21.03 25.13 43.61
CA ALA A 314 -21.59 25.83 44.76
C ALA A 314 -22.79 26.74 44.43
N ALA A 315 -22.90 27.19 43.17
CA ALA A 315 -24.03 28.04 42.71
C ALA A 315 -25.31 27.28 42.38
N LYS A 316 -25.26 25.91 42.31
CA LYS A 316 -26.44 25.08 41.98
C LYS A 316 -27.16 24.49 43.20
N ALA A 317 -26.67 24.77 44.42
CA ALA A 317 -27.20 24.22 45.68
C ALA A 317 -28.10 25.20 46.49
N SER A 318 -28.41 26.39 45.94
CA SER A 318 -29.22 27.39 46.65
C SER A 318 -30.34 27.94 45.80
N GLN A 319 -31.33 27.10 45.48
CA GLN A 319 -32.68 27.59 45.07
C GLN A 319 -33.74 26.74 45.76
N PRO A 320 -34.70 27.38 46.49
CA PRO A 320 -35.71 26.66 47.24
C PRO A 320 -36.92 26.28 46.38
N ALA A 321 -37.50 25.15 46.74
CA ALA A 321 -38.75 24.61 46.17
C ALA A 321 -39.96 25.48 46.50
N LYS A 322 -40.80 25.77 45.51
CA LYS A 322 -42.19 26.18 45.61
C LYS A 322 -42.94 25.32 44.60
N GLY A 323 -43.87 24.52 44.96
CA GLY A 323 -45.10 24.65 45.69
C GLY A 323 -46.18 24.08 44.77
N ALA A 324 -46.78 22.98 45.20
CA ALA A 324 -47.84 22.22 44.53
C ALA A 324 -49.19 22.96 44.56
N ARG A 325 -49.99 22.73 43.52
CA ARG A 325 -51.48 22.67 43.54
C ARG A 325 -51.89 22.46 42.05
N GLY A 326 -52.48 21.37 41.60
CA GLY A 326 -53.76 20.82 42.01
C GLY A 326 -54.86 21.30 41.06
N SER A 327 -55.30 20.42 40.13
CA SER A 327 -56.74 20.31 39.87
C SER A 327 -57.06 19.28 38.78
N ARG A 328 -57.72 18.36 39.08
CA ARG A 328 -58.72 17.41 38.61
C ARG A 328 -59.55 17.78 37.37
N LYS A 329 -59.97 16.68 36.70
CA LYS A 329 -61.22 16.40 35.96
C LYS A 329 -61.04 16.44 34.46
N ASN A 330 -61.54 15.55 33.66
CA ASN A 330 -62.51 14.48 33.72
C ASN A 330 -62.66 13.87 32.33
N SER A 331 -62.76 12.55 32.21
CA SER A 331 -63.69 11.75 31.42
C SER A 331 -63.92 12.15 29.94
N SER A 332 -63.89 11.31 28.96
CA SER A 332 -64.76 10.15 28.72
C SER A 332 -64.54 9.58 27.32
N SER A 333 -64.51 8.28 27.24
CA SER A 333 -65.29 7.37 26.39
C SER A 333 -65.29 7.56 24.87
N GLY A 334 -65.02 6.44 24.19
CA GLY A 334 -65.74 6.20 22.97
C GLY A 334 -65.07 5.29 21.94
N LYS A 335 -65.31 4.00 22.08
CA LYS A 335 -65.70 3.03 21.02
C LYS A 335 -64.86 2.82 19.76
N ARG A 336 -64.37 1.59 19.67
CA ARG A 336 -64.27 0.79 18.43
C ARG A 336 -65.59 0.73 17.62
N PRO A 337 -65.58 0.39 16.31
CA PRO A 337 -65.51 -0.99 15.90
C PRO A 337 -64.80 -1.34 14.55
N ARG A 338 -64.28 -2.53 14.50
CA ARG A 338 -64.30 -3.68 13.52
C ARG A 338 -64.76 -3.42 12.08
N ARG A 339 -63.85 -3.86 11.17
CA ARG A 339 -63.91 -4.84 10.06
C ARG A 339 -64.99 -4.65 8.96
N PRO A 340 -64.77 -5.14 7.77
CA PRO A 340 -64.35 -6.46 7.37
C PRO A 340 -62.93 -6.52 6.71
#